data_c0191c5afacdc289435935745618a263
#
_entry.id   c0191c5afacdc289435935745618a263
#
_cell.length_a   1.000
_cell.length_b   1.000
_cell.length_c   1.000
_cell.angle_alpha   90.00
_cell.angle_beta   90.00
_cell.angle_gamma   90.00
#
_symmetry.space_group_name_H-M   'P 1'
#
loop_
_entity.id
_entity.type
_entity.pdbx_description
1 polymer ?
#
loop_
_entity_poly.entity_id
_entity_poly.type
_entity_poly.pdbx_seq_one_letter_code
_entity_poly.pdbx_strand_id
1 'polypeptide(L)'
;MNNNNKPKQNDILYMLPKMERHIEYVLGVVLKLPRIEKFNIGQEMKLVVYDTLKNILLLSKISVSSRMSVANIIDANICYEKALVRIMYKFRYIDNKKYMYMMDELIALGNMLGAYIKYLNNA
;
A
#
# COMPACT_ATOMS: atom_id res chain seq x y z
N MET A 1 -27.61 -14.62 10.58
CA MET A 1 -27.17 -14.37 10.50
C MET A 1 -26.32 -13.80 10.38
N ASN A 2 -25.82 -14.04 10.30
CA ASN A 2 -24.97 -13.16 10.50
C ASN A 2 -24.38 -12.72 9.29
N ASN A 3 -23.78 -11.67 9.33
CA ASN A 3 -23.19 -11.03 8.22
C ASN A 3 -21.76 -11.22 8.17
N ASN A 4 -21.26 -12.23 8.80
CA ASN A 4 -19.85 -12.39 8.97
C ASN A 4 -19.12 -12.64 7.69
N ASN A 5 -19.82 -13.14 6.67
CA ASN A 5 -19.18 -13.45 5.42
C ASN A 5 -19.16 -12.28 4.45
N LYS A 6 -19.80 -11.19 4.79
CA LYS A 6 -19.78 -10.03 3.93
C LYS A 6 -18.52 -9.24 4.16
N PRO A 7 -17.75 -8.97 3.12
CA PRO A 7 -16.72 -7.95 3.27
C PRO A 7 -17.41 -6.68 3.69
N LYS A 8 -16.87 -6.03 4.65
CA LYS A 8 -17.53 -4.88 5.23
C LYS A 8 -16.72 -3.66 4.99
N GLN A 9 -17.33 -2.55 5.21
CA GLN A 9 -16.63 -1.30 5.12
C GLN A 9 -15.44 -1.27 6.05
N ASN A 10 -15.49 -1.98 7.17
CA ASN A 10 -14.37 -2.01 8.09
C ASN A 10 -13.18 -2.84 7.57
N ASP A 11 -13.32 -3.57 6.45
CA ASP A 11 -12.16 -4.17 5.81
C ASP A 11 -11.18 -3.09 5.36
N ILE A 12 -11.71 -1.95 4.94
CA ILE A 12 -10.88 -0.79 4.62
C ILE A 12 -10.17 -0.30 5.85
N LEU A 13 -10.87 -0.28 6.98
CA LEU A 13 -10.30 0.20 8.23
C LEU A 13 -9.18 -0.69 8.72
N TYR A 14 -9.22 -2.00 8.40
CA TYR A 14 -8.11 -2.89 8.74
C TYR A 14 -6.85 -2.57 7.96
N MET A 15 -7.00 -2.01 6.77
CA MET A 15 -5.83 -1.62 5.99
C MET A 15 -5.10 -0.43 6.60
N LEU A 16 -5.82 0.43 7.32
CA LEU A 16 -5.21 1.66 7.86
C LEU A 16 -4.05 1.39 8.80
N PRO A 17 -4.23 0.64 9.89
CA PRO A 17 -3.10 0.42 10.78
C PRO A 17 -1.96 -0.34 10.11
N LYS A 18 -2.28 -1.25 9.21
CA LYS A 18 -1.25 -1.98 8.49
C LYS A 18 -0.49 -1.06 7.54
N MET A 19 -1.19 -0.19 6.84
CA MET A 19 -0.53 0.78 5.95
C MET A 19 0.31 1.77 6.74
N GLU A 20 -0.17 2.22 7.89
CA GLU A 20 0.59 3.14 8.73
C GLU A 20 1.89 2.50 9.21
N ARG A 21 1.85 1.24 9.64
CA ARG A 21 3.07 0.52 10.03
C ARG A 21 4.02 0.35 8.85
N HIS A 22 3.47 0.06 7.67
CA HIS A 22 4.29 -0.05 6.47
C HIS A 22 4.99 1.26 6.16
N ILE A 23 4.28 2.38 6.26
CA ILE A 23 4.87 3.69 6.03
C ILE A 23 6.00 3.96 7.02
N GLU A 24 5.78 3.65 8.30
CA GLU A 24 6.84 3.83 9.29
C GLU A 24 8.10 3.07 8.91
N TYR A 25 7.93 1.84 8.45
CA TYR A 25 9.07 1.03 8.02
C TYR A 25 9.75 1.65 6.80
N VAL A 26 8.96 2.07 5.82
CA VAL A 26 9.48 2.69 4.59
C VAL A 26 10.28 3.96 4.92
N LEU A 27 9.75 4.79 5.81
CA LEU A 27 10.46 6.02 6.19
C LEU A 27 11.81 5.70 6.82
N GLY A 28 11.87 4.64 7.64
CA GLY A 28 13.13 4.19 8.21
C GLY A 28 14.11 3.71 7.15
N VAL A 29 13.61 3.00 6.14
CA VAL A 29 14.45 2.54 5.03
C VAL A 29 14.99 3.74 4.24
N VAL A 30 14.11 4.70 3.92
CA VAL A 30 14.53 5.88 3.14
C VAL A 30 15.62 6.66 3.85
N LEU A 31 15.54 6.77 5.17
CA LEU A 31 16.58 7.48 5.93
C LEU A 31 17.97 6.87 5.76
N LYS A 32 18.04 5.58 5.45
CA LYS A 32 19.30 4.86 5.32
C LYS A 32 19.75 4.68 3.87
N LEU A 33 19.02 5.21 2.91
CA LEU A 33 19.44 5.15 1.52
C LEU A 33 20.68 5.99 1.28
N PRO A 34 21.43 5.71 0.20
CA PRO A 34 22.52 6.62 -0.19
C PRO A 34 21.99 8.04 -0.30
N ARG A 35 22.81 9.00 0.11
CA ARG A 35 22.37 10.38 0.30
C ARG A 35 21.61 10.93 -0.90
N ILE A 36 22.15 10.71 -2.10
CA ILE A 36 21.54 11.27 -3.31
C ILE A 36 20.21 10.59 -3.59
N GLU A 37 20.09 9.30 -3.25
CA GLU A 37 18.88 8.55 -3.55
C GLU A 37 17.73 8.86 -2.61
N LYS A 38 18.02 9.44 -1.44
CA LYS A 38 16.95 9.89 -0.56
C LYS A 38 16.02 10.89 -1.24
N PHE A 39 16.58 11.70 -2.16
CA PHE A 39 15.83 12.74 -2.85
C PHE A 39 15.34 12.30 -4.21
N ASN A 40 15.68 11.08 -4.64
CA ASN A 40 15.24 10.51 -5.90
C ASN A 40 14.27 9.36 -5.64
N ILE A 41 14.75 8.12 -5.62
CA ILE A 41 13.84 6.99 -5.40
C ILE A 41 13.23 7.03 -3.99
N GLY A 42 13.96 7.55 -3.00
CA GLY A 42 13.41 7.72 -1.67
C GLY A 42 12.23 8.67 -1.64
N GLN A 43 12.29 9.76 -2.42
CA GLN A 43 11.17 10.68 -2.53
C GLN A 43 9.97 10.02 -3.18
N GLU A 44 10.20 9.24 -4.25
CA GLU A 44 9.11 8.52 -4.91
C GLU A 44 8.45 7.53 -3.96
N MET A 45 9.24 6.83 -3.14
CA MET A 45 8.67 5.92 -2.13
C MET A 45 7.77 6.66 -1.16
N LYS A 46 8.22 7.82 -0.69
CA LYS A 46 7.40 8.62 0.23
C LYS A 46 6.10 9.05 -0.42
N LEU A 47 6.18 9.55 -1.65
CA LEU A 47 5.00 10.06 -2.34
C LEU A 47 3.98 8.95 -2.56
N VAL A 48 4.40 7.77 -2.99
CA VAL A 48 3.46 6.70 -3.28
C VAL A 48 2.81 6.15 -2.00
N VAL A 49 3.57 6.03 -0.90
CA VAL A 49 2.96 5.52 0.33
C VAL A 49 2.00 6.54 0.94
N TYR A 50 2.32 7.83 0.86
CA TYR A 50 1.41 8.86 1.35
C TYR A 50 0.14 8.92 0.50
N ASP A 51 0.28 8.81 -0.82
CA ASP A 51 -0.88 8.80 -1.70
C ASP A 51 -1.75 7.58 -1.45
N THR A 52 -1.14 6.43 -1.22
CA THR A 52 -1.88 5.21 -0.90
C THR A 52 -2.68 5.41 0.39
N LEU A 53 -2.07 5.96 1.41
CA LEU A 53 -2.77 6.21 2.68
C LEU A 53 -3.94 7.16 2.48
N LYS A 54 -3.73 8.24 1.73
CA LYS A 54 -4.81 9.19 1.44
C LYS A 54 -5.97 8.52 0.74
N ASN A 55 -5.70 7.65 -0.22
CA ASN A 55 -6.76 6.98 -0.95
C ASN A 55 -7.49 5.93 -0.11
N ILE A 56 -6.78 5.26 0.79
CA ILE A 56 -7.44 4.35 1.74
C ILE A 56 -8.42 5.14 2.60
N LEU A 57 -7.99 6.28 3.13
CA LEU A 57 -8.87 7.13 3.92
C LEU A 57 -10.05 7.63 3.10
N LEU A 58 -9.81 7.97 1.84
CA LEU A 58 -10.86 8.46 0.95
C LEU A 58 -11.97 7.44 0.75
N LEU A 59 -11.63 6.14 0.70
CA LEU A 59 -12.63 5.10 0.49
C LEU A 59 -13.77 5.17 1.49
N SER A 60 -13.49 5.55 2.74
CA SER A 60 -14.53 5.61 3.76
C SER A 60 -15.37 6.89 3.68
N LYS A 61 -14.97 7.84 2.82
CA LYS A 61 -15.60 9.14 2.75
C LYS A 61 -16.49 9.33 1.52
N ILE A 62 -16.42 8.43 0.55
CA ILE A 62 -17.11 8.61 -0.72
C ILE A 62 -18.23 7.57 -0.87
N SER A 63 -19.13 7.82 -1.82
CA SER A 63 -20.24 6.91 -2.06
C SER A 63 -19.72 5.57 -2.60
N VAL A 64 -20.50 4.51 -2.38
CA VAL A 64 -20.12 3.16 -2.80
C VAL A 64 -19.83 3.13 -4.30
N SER A 65 -20.64 3.83 -5.09
CA SER A 65 -20.47 3.81 -6.55
C SER A 65 -19.16 4.44 -7.01
N SER A 66 -18.53 5.25 -6.15
CA SER A 66 -17.26 5.90 -6.49
C SER A 66 -16.03 5.14 -6.01
N ARG A 67 -16.23 4.07 -5.24
CA ARG A 67 -15.10 3.42 -4.56
C ARG A 67 -14.24 2.58 -5.46
N MET A 68 -14.81 2.01 -6.53
CA MET A 68 -14.02 1.14 -7.41
C MET A 68 -12.86 1.89 -8.05
N SER A 69 -13.10 3.11 -8.52
CA SER A 69 -12.02 3.87 -9.16
C SER A 69 -10.90 4.20 -8.17
N VAL A 70 -11.26 4.50 -6.92
CA VAL A 70 -10.24 4.78 -5.89
C VAL A 70 -9.50 3.49 -5.51
N ALA A 71 -10.20 2.38 -5.38
CA ALA A 71 -9.56 1.10 -5.08
C ALA A 71 -8.56 0.73 -6.18
N ASN A 72 -8.88 1.01 -7.44
CA ASN A 72 -7.97 0.76 -8.54
C ASN A 72 -6.72 1.64 -8.47
N ILE A 73 -6.85 2.87 -7.98
CA ILE A 73 -5.68 3.73 -7.76
C ILE A 73 -4.77 3.13 -6.69
N ILE A 74 -5.36 2.64 -5.60
CA ILE A 74 -4.58 2.00 -4.54
C ILE A 74 -3.85 0.77 -5.09
N ASP A 75 -4.53 -0.03 -5.90
CA ASP A 75 -3.93 -1.20 -6.50
C ASP A 75 -2.73 -0.83 -7.38
N ALA A 76 -2.88 0.19 -8.21
CA ALA A 76 -1.78 0.68 -9.05
C ALA A 76 -0.62 1.20 -8.19
N ASN A 77 -0.92 1.90 -7.10
CA ASN A 77 0.11 2.40 -6.19
C ASN A 77 0.90 1.27 -5.54
N ILE A 78 0.20 0.21 -5.13
CA ILE A 78 0.89 -0.96 -4.55
C ILE A 78 1.82 -1.59 -5.58
N CYS A 79 1.37 -1.73 -6.82
CA CYS A 79 2.20 -2.26 -7.90
C CYS A 79 3.41 -1.36 -8.16
N TYR A 80 3.21 -0.06 -8.16
CA TYR A 80 4.31 0.89 -8.36
C TYR A 80 5.32 0.80 -7.23
N GLU A 81 4.84 0.74 -6.00
CA GLU A 81 5.72 0.62 -4.85
C GLU A 81 6.55 -0.66 -4.92
N LYS A 82 5.92 -1.78 -5.29
CA LYS A 82 6.66 -3.04 -5.49
C LYS A 82 7.77 -2.88 -6.52
N ALA A 83 7.49 -2.17 -7.60
CA ALA A 83 8.50 -1.93 -8.63
C ALA A 83 9.68 -1.11 -8.08
N LEU A 84 9.38 -0.07 -7.28
CA LEU A 84 10.43 0.73 -6.65
C LEU A 84 11.27 -0.10 -5.69
N VAL A 85 10.63 -0.97 -4.92
CA VAL A 85 11.34 -1.86 -3.98
C VAL A 85 12.27 -2.79 -4.74
N ARG A 86 11.80 -3.36 -5.87
CA ARG A 86 12.64 -4.22 -6.69
C ARG A 86 13.85 -3.46 -7.25
N ILE A 87 13.66 -2.22 -7.66
CA ILE A 87 14.75 -1.39 -8.17
C ILE A 87 15.77 -1.13 -7.06
N MET A 88 15.30 -0.76 -5.88
CA MET A 88 16.20 -0.51 -4.75
C MET A 88 17.03 -1.75 -4.41
N TYR A 89 16.42 -2.91 -4.48
CA TYR A 89 17.14 -4.15 -4.22
C TYR A 89 18.15 -4.46 -5.31
N LYS A 90 17.76 -4.28 -6.57
CA LYS A 90 18.67 -4.50 -7.70
C LYS A 90 19.91 -3.64 -7.64
N PHE A 91 19.75 -2.39 -7.25
CA PHE A 91 20.88 -1.48 -7.14
C PHE A 91 21.57 -1.56 -5.77
N ARG A 92 21.13 -2.50 -4.93
CA ARG A 92 21.73 -2.77 -3.63
C ARG A 92 21.63 -1.57 -2.67
N TYR A 93 20.59 -0.78 -2.81
CA TYR A 93 20.30 0.29 -1.86
C TYR A 93 19.71 -0.29 -0.58
N ILE A 94 19.09 -1.46 -0.64
CA ILE A 94 18.55 -2.19 0.50
C ILE A 94 19.05 -3.64 0.43
N ASP A 95 19.15 -4.27 1.60
CA ASP A 95 19.57 -5.67 1.67
C ASP A 95 18.37 -6.61 1.46
N ASN A 96 18.65 -7.90 1.42
CA ASN A 96 17.62 -8.90 1.17
C ASN A 96 16.56 -8.91 2.26
N LYS A 97 16.94 -8.68 3.51
CA LYS A 97 16.01 -8.71 4.63
C LYS A 97 14.97 -7.59 4.50
N LYS A 98 15.42 -6.37 4.20
CA LYS A 98 14.51 -5.25 3.99
C LYS A 98 13.63 -5.47 2.77
N TYR A 99 14.22 -6.00 1.70
CA TYR A 99 13.47 -6.30 0.49
C TYR A 99 12.32 -7.27 0.77
N MET A 100 12.63 -8.39 1.41
CA MET A 100 11.63 -9.41 1.70
C MET A 100 10.55 -8.88 2.62
N TYR A 101 10.93 -8.10 3.63
CA TYR A 101 9.96 -7.57 4.57
C TYR A 101 8.98 -6.62 3.88
N MET A 102 9.49 -5.71 3.07
CA MET A 102 8.61 -4.75 2.36
C MET A 102 7.72 -5.47 1.35
N MET A 103 8.27 -6.43 0.61
CA MET A 103 7.44 -7.17 -0.36
C MET A 103 6.35 -7.96 0.34
N ASP A 104 6.65 -8.59 1.48
CA ASP A 104 5.62 -9.31 2.23
C ASP A 104 4.51 -8.39 2.71
N GLU A 105 4.87 -7.21 3.18
CA GLU A 105 3.87 -6.23 3.59
C GLU A 105 3.00 -5.80 2.42
N LEU A 106 3.61 -5.56 1.26
CA LEU A 106 2.86 -5.13 0.07
C LEU A 106 1.96 -6.24 -0.45
N ILE A 107 2.41 -7.49 -0.39
CA ILE A 107 1.57 -8.62 -0.77
C ILE A 107 0.36 -8.71 0.15
N ALA A 108 0.56 -8.56 1.46
CA ALA A 108 -0.53 -8.61 2.41
C ALA A 108 -1.54 -7.48 2.18
N LEU A 109 -1.05 -6.25 1.95
CA LEU A 109 -1.93 -5.12 1.63
C LEU A 109 -2.69 -5.37 0.34
N GLY A 110 -2.01 -5.90 -0.67
CA GLY A 110 -2.64 -6.23 -1.95
C GLY A 110 -3.73 -7.27 -1.81
N ASN A 111 -3.53 -8.27 -0.94
CA ASN A 111 -4.54 -9.29 -0.70
C ASN A 111 -5.77 -8.70 -0.01
N MET A 112 -5.57 -7.80 0.95
CA MET A 112 -6.68 -7.12 1.62
C MET A 112 -7.47 -6.28 0.63
N LEU A 113 -6.76 -5.54 -0.22
CA LEU A 113 -7.40 -4.72 -1.23
C LEU A 113 -8.15 -5.57 -2.26
N GLY A 114 -7.54 -6.68 -2.68
CA GLY A 114 -8.18 -7.59 -3.64
C GLY A 114 -9.49 -8.12 -3.12
N ALA A 115 -9.56 -8.48 -1.85
CA ALA A 115 -10.81 -8.93 -1.23
C ALA A 115 -11.86 -7.81 -1.25
N TYR A 116 -11.43 -6.58 -0.99
CA TYR A 116 -12.33 -5.44 -1.01
C TYR A 116 -12.84 -5.16 -2.42
N ILE A 117 -11.97 -5.21 -3.42
CA ILE A 117 -12.36 -5.02 -4.83
C ILE A 117 -13.37 -6.08 -5.25
N LYS A 118 -13.15 -7.31 -4.83
CA LYS A 118 -14.08 -8.40 -5.12
C LYS A 118 -15.44 -8.12 -4.50
N TYR A 119 -15.46 -7.63 -3.27
CA TYR A 119 -16.70 -7.23 -2.62
C TYR A 119 -17.40 -6.12 -3.43
N LEU A 120 -16.66 -5.10 -3.87
CA LEU A 120 -17.27 -4.01 -4.65
C LEU A 120 -17.86 -4.50 -5.95
N ASN A 121 -17.21 -5.47 -6.61
CA ASN A 121 -17.71 -6.02 -7.86
C ASN A 121 -19.00 -6.81 -7.67
N ASN A 122 -19.21 -7.35 -6.50
CA ASN A 122 -20.38 -8.15 -6.19
C ASN A 122 -21.48 -7.35 -5.47
N ALA A 123 -21.22 -6.10 -5.24
CA ALA A 123 -22.22 -5.22 -4.62
C ALA A 123 -23.13 -4.59 -5.67
#